data_86c46047ddefde9d74f84e1972ed8909
#
_entry.id   86c46047ddefde9d74f84e1972ed8909
#
_cell.length_a   1.000
_cell.length_b   1.000
_cell.length_c   1.000
_cell.angle_alpha   90.00
_cell.angle_beta   90.00
_cell.angle_gamma   90.00
#
_symmetry.space_group_name_H-M   'P 1'
#
loop_
_entity.id
_entity.type
_entity.pdbx_description
1 polymer ?
#
loop_
_entity_poly.entity_id
_entity_poly.type
_entity_poly.pdbx_seq_one_letter_code
_entity_poly.pdbx_strand_id
1 'polypeptide(L)'
;MSGEARVSGEARVFGSARVSGEARVSGSAQVSGSAQVSGSARVSGEAWVSGSAQVYGSARVSGSAQVHGSARVSLSPFYLSGARWNVTITPQNIAIGCRCHSHEEWERFTDEEISKMDSCALEFWNEWRGLILSLAIKQRSLAPKEK
;
A
#
# COMPACT_ATOMS: atom_id res chain seq x y z
N MET A 1 -6.36 -16.80 -11.53
CA MET A 1 -7.30 -15.76 -12.01
C MET A 1 -8.68 -16.37 -12.22
N SER A 2 -9.72 -15.61 -11.96
CA SER A 2 -11.09 -16.05 -12.20
C SER A 2 -11.95 -14.83 -12.57
N GLY A 3 -13.15 -15.09 -13.07
CA GLY A 3 -14.04 -14.03 -13.56
C GLY A 3 -13.45 -13.31 -14.77
N GLU A 4 -13.63 -11.99 -14.84
CA GLU A 4 -13.11 -11.16 -15.92
C GLU A 4 -11.78 -10.49 -15.57
N ALA A 5 -11.10 -10.97 -14.55
CA ALA A 5 -9.82 -10.43 -14.11
C ALA A 5 -8.78 -10.43 -15.22
N ARG A 6 -7.99 -9.37 -15.30
CA ARG A 6 -7.00 -9.22 -16.35
C ARG A 6 -5.63 -8.85 -15.79
N VAL A 7 -4.63 -9.52 -16.29
CA VAL A 7 -3.23 -9.20 -16.02
C VAL A 7 -2.59 -8.90 -17.38
N SER A 8 -2.04 -7.72 -17.55
CA SER A 8 -1.53 -7.27 -18.84
C SER A 8 -0.22 -6.49 -18.70
N GLY A 9 0.39 -6.16 -19.84
CA GLY A 9 1.67 -5.48 -19.86
C GLY A 9 2.77 -6.37 -19.28
N GLU A 10 3.63 -5.82 -18.47
CA GLU A 10 4.71 -6.55 -17.79
C GLU A 10 4.33 -6.95 -16.36
N ALA A 11 3.04 -6.85 -16.03
CA ALA A 11 2.57 -7.19 -14.69
C ALA A 11 2.77 -8.67 -14.37
N ARG A 12 3.05 -8.95 -13.11
CA ARG A 12 3.31 -10.30 -12.65
C ARG A 12 2.43 -10.66 -11.45
N VAL A 13 1.82 -11.82 -11.53
CA VAL A 13 1.06 -12.41 -10.42
C VAL A 13 1.68 -13.77 -10.15
N PHE A 14 2.24 -13.95 -8.98
CA PHE A 14 2.97 -15.19 -8.67
C PHE A 14 2.80 -15.59 -7.20
N GLY A 15 3.36 -16.74 -6.84
CA GLY A 15 3.14 -17.33 -5.53
C GLY A 15 1.71 -17.84 -5.41
N SER A 16 1.08 -17.62 -4.25
CA SER A 16 -0.31 -17.98 -4.01
C SER A 16 -1.27 -16.81 -4.23
N ALA A 17 -0.80 -15.77 -4.90
CA ALA A 17 -1.60 -14.55 -5.16
C ALA A 17 -2.77 -14.85 -6.07
N ARG A 18 -3.88 -14.13 -5.84
CA ARG A 18 -5.11 -14.33 -6.61
C ARG A 18 -5.64 -12.99 -7.13
N VAL A 19 -6.02 -13.00 -8.40
CA VAL A 19 -6.70 -11.88 -9.05
C VAL A 19 -8.03 -12.39 -9.56
N SER A 20 -9.13 -11.80 -9.12
CA SER A 20 -10.46 -12.32 -9.41
C SER A 20 -11.47 -11.20 -9.65
N GLY A 21 -12.72 -11.57 -9.98
CA GLY A 21 -13.77 -10.61 -10.31
C GLY A 21 -13.43 -9.82 -11.56
N GLU A 22 -13.58 -8.51 -11.51
CA GLU A 22 -13.24 -7.61 -12.61
C GLU A 22 -11.91 -6.87 -12.38
N ALA A 23 -11.08 -7.39 -11.46
CA ALA A 23 -9.82 -6.76 -11.07
C ALA A 23 -8.83 -6.72 -12.24
N ARG A 24 -8.01 -5.69 -12.27
CA ARG A 24 -7.00 -5.52 -13.31
C ARG A 24 -5.64 -5.25 -12.70
N VAL A 25 -4.64 -5.98 -13.19
CA VAL A 25 -3.23 -5.76 -12.84
C VAL A 25 -2.50 -5.45 -14.14
N SER A 26 -1.87 -4.30 -14.23
CA SER A 26 -1.26 -3.85 -15.48
C SER A 26 0.03 -3.07 -15.25
N GLY A 27 0.64 -2.62 -16.34
CA GLY A 27 1.94 -1.95 -16.29
C GLY A 27 3.02 -2.91 -15.83
N SER A 28 3.86 -2.50 -14.91
CA SER A 28 4.91 -3.34 -14.31
C SER A 28 4.56 -3.75 -12.88
N ALA A 29 3.28 -3.74 -12.54
CA ALA A 29 2.81 -4.08 -11.18
C ALA A 29 3.08 -5.54 -10.83
N GLN A 30 3.27 -5.80 -9.55
CA GLN A 30 3.53 -7.15 -9.05
C GLN A 30 2.58 -7.49 -7.92
N VAL A 31 1.97 -8.66 -8.01
CA VAL A 31 1.09 -9.20 -6.96
C VAL A 31 1.68 -10.55 -6.55
N SER A 32 2.07 -10.70 -5.32
CA SER A 32 2.81 -11.88 -4.88
C SER A 32 2.44 -12.32 -3.48
N GLY A 33 3.10 -13.38 -3.00
CA GLY A 33 2.80 -13.97 -1.71
C GLY A 33 1.40 -14.57 -1.71
N SER A 34 0.60 -14.27 -0.69
CA SER A 34 -0.79 -14.70 -0.58
C SER A 34 -1.76 -13.54 -0.85
N ALA A 35 -1.30 -12.49 -1.52
CA ALA A 35 -2.10 -11.29 -1.78
C ALA A 35 -3.30 -11.59 -2.67
N GLN A 36 -4.37 -10.84 -2.48
CA GLN A 36 -5.59 -11.00 -3.26
C GLN A 36 -6.03 -9.64 -3.82
N VAL A 37 -6.33 -9.63 -5.12
CA VAL A 37 -6.90 -8.47 -5.80
C VAL A 37 -8.24 -8.89 -6.38
N SER A 38 -9.31 -8.26 -5.95
CA SER A 38 -10.66 -8.71 -6.29
C SER A 38 -11.62 -7.53 -6.49
N GLY A 39 -12.87 -7.83 -6.77
CA GLY A 39 -13.87 -6.82 -7.09
C GLY A 39 -13.50 -6.08 -8.37
N SER A 40 -13.61 -4.76 -8.35
CA SER A 40 -13.23 -3.90 -9.48
C SER A 40 -11.90 -3.20 -9.24
N ALA A 41 -11.06 -3.74 -8.36
CA ALA A 41 -9.78 -3.13 -7.97
C ALA A 41 -8.79 -3.10 -9.13
N ARG A 42 -7.94 -2.10 -9.12
CA ARG A 42 -6.90 -1.93 -10.15
C ARG A 42 -5.53 -1.73 -9.51
N VAL A 43 -4.57 -2.50 -9.97
CA VAL A 43 -3.17 -2.36 -9.58
C VAL A 43 -2.37 -2.06 -10.86
N SER A 44 -1.69 -0.94 -10.89
CA SER A 44 -1.02 -0.48 -12.12
C SER A 44 0.29 0.26 -11.81
N GLY A 45 0.95 0.71 -12.86
CA GLY A 45 2.25 1.37 -12.73
C GLY A 45 3.29 0.36 -12.25
N GLU A 46 4.09 0.74 -11.28
CA GLU A 46 5.10 -0.13 -10.67
C GLU A 46 4.69 -0.60 -9.28
N ALA A 47 3.38 -0.59 -8.99
CA ALA A 47 2.87 -0.92 -7.67
C ALA A 47 3.14 -2.38 -7.29
N TRP A 48 3.33 -2.60 -6.00
CA TRP A 48 3.54 -3.93 -5.42
C TRP A 48 2.46 -4.23 -4.41
N VAL A 49 1.84 -5.41 -4.56
CA VAL A 49 0.90 -5.95 -3.57
C VAL A 49 1.45 -7.30 -3.14
N SER A 50 1.79 -7.46 -1.90
CA SER A 50 2.48 -8.66 -1.41
C SER A 50 2.05 -9.05 0.01
N GLY A 51 2.66 -10.10 0.54
CA GLY A 51 2.29 -10.63 1.85
C GLY A 51 0.88 -11.20 1.82
N SER A 52 0.08 -10.89 2.82
CA SER A 52 -1.32 -11.29 2.90
C SER A 52 -2.28 -10.14 2.55
N ALA A 53 -1.79 -9.12 1.86
CA ALA A 53 -2.56 -7.94 1.54
C ALA A 53 -3.77 -8.25 0.67
N GLN A 54 -4.84 -7.50 0.86
CA GLN A 54 -6.06 -7.62 0.07
C GLN A 54 -6.41 -6.26 -0.53
N VAL A 55 -6.61 -6.24 -1.83
CA VAL A 55 -7.07 -5.04 -2.56
C VAL A 55 -8.41 -5.41 -3.18
N TYR A 56 -9.46 -4.70 -2.82
CA TYR A 56 -10.82 -5.07 -3.23
C TYR A 56 -11.71 -3.83 -3.39
N GLY A 57 -12.98 -4.07 -3.71
CA GLY A 57 -13.91 -2.97 -3.99
C GLY A 57 -13.48 -2.21 -5.23
N SER A 58 -13.47 -0.89 -5.16
CA SER A 58 -13.05 -0.01 -6.26
C SER A 58 -11.67 0.58 -6.03
N ALA A 59 -10.85 -0.01 -5.17
CA ALA A 59 -9.54 0.54 -4.83
C ALA A 59 -8.60 0.57 -6.04
N ARG A 60 -7.76 1.58 -6.09
CA ARG A 60 -6.73 1.69 -7.12
C ARG A 60 -5.38 1.85 -6.46
N VAL A 61 -4.46 0.98 -6.81
CA VAL A 61 -3.08 1.03 -6.34
C VAL A 61 -2.21 1.32 -7.57
N SER A 62 -1.53 2.44 -7.57
CA SER A 62 -0.81 2.90 -8.76
C SER A 62 0.51 3.58 -8.39
N GLY A 63 1.24 4.06 -9.39
CA GLY A 63 2.54 4.64 -9.18
C GLY A 63 3.50 3.59 -8.65
N SER A 64 4.31 3.94 -7.67
CA SER A 64 5.22 3.00 -7.00
C SER A 64 4.71 2.61 -5.62
N ALA A 65 3.39 2.66 -5.41
CA ALA A 65 2.77 2.33 -4.14
C ALA A 65 3.04 0.88 -3.74
N GLN A 66 3.21 0.66 -2.45
CA GLN A 66 3.45 -0.68 -1.92
C GLN A 66 2.38 -1.02 -0.89
N VAL A 67 1.69 -2.13 -1.12
CA VAL A 67 0.67 -2.65 -0.20
C VAL A 67 1.15 -4.02 0.23
N HIS A 68 1.50 -4.18 1.48
CA HIS A 68 2.01 -5.46 1.96
C HIS A 68 1.65 -5.70 3.43
N GLY A 69 2.15 -6.80 3.98
CA GLY A 69 1.74 -7.24 5.30
C GLY A 69 0.30 -7.75 5.26
N SER A 70 -0.51 -7.38 6.23
CA SER A 70 -1.91 -7.76 6.32
C SER A 70 -2.86 -6.62 5.94
N ALA A 71 -2.39 -5.67 5.14
CA ALA A 71 -3.20 -4.50 4.76
C ALA A 71 -4.44 -4.91 3.96
N ARG A 72 -5.53 -4.22 4.23
CA ARG A 72 -6.78 -4.37 3.48
C ARG A 72 -7.14 -3.04 2.85
N VAL A 73 -7.25 -3.02 1.54
CA VAL A 73 -7.44 -1.79 0.79
C VAL A 73 -8.73 -1.90 -0.02
N SER A 74 -9.79 -1.25 0.47
CA SER A 74 -11.05 -1.12 -0.25
C SER A 74 -11.20 0.26 -0.89
N LEU A 75 -10.39 1.21 -0.44
CA LEU A 75 -10.30 2.56 -0.98
C LEU A 75 -8.93 2.75 -1.59
N SER A 76 -8.82 3.70 -2.52
CA SER A 76 -7.52 4.02 -3.08
C SER A 76 -6.60 4.57 -1.98
N PRO A 77 -5.40 4.00 -1.80
CA PRO A 77 -4.47 4.52 -0.80
C PRO A 77 -3.99 5.91 -1.19
N PHE A 78 -3.62 6.70 -0.20
CA PHE A 78 -2.91 7.94 -0.48
C PHE A 78 -1.46 7.61 -0.82
N TYR A 79 -0.99 8.18 -1.90
CA TYR A 79 0.36 7.95 -2.37
C TYR A 79 1.08 9.29 -2.51
N LEU A 80 2.18 9.45 -1.80
CA LEU A 80 3.00 10.66 -1.84
C LEU A 80 4.30 10.35 -2.56
N SER A 81 4.61 11.15 -3.57
CA SER A 81 5.87 11.05 -4.30
C SER A 81 6.52 12.43 -4.41
N GLY A 82 7.76 12.45 -4.83
CA GLY A 82 8.50 13.72 -4.94
C GLY A 82 9.31 14.07 -3.70
N ALA A 83 9.10 13.39 -2.59
CA ALA A 83 9.95 13.50 -1.41
C ALA A 83 11.08 12.46 -1.52
N ARG A 84 11.96 12.40 -0.51
CA ARG A 84 13.09 11.47 -0.52
C ARG A 84 12.65 10.00 -0.67
N TRP A 85 11.56 9.62 -0.01
CA TRP A 85 10.97 8.29 -0.13
C TRP A 85 9.51 8.42 -0.53
N ASN A 86 9.02 7.42 -1.27
CA ASN A 86 7.60 7.33 -1.58
C ASN A 86 6.85 6.85 -0.34
N VAL A 87 5.65 7.37 -0.13
CA VAL A 87 4.81 7.03 1.02
C VAL A 87 3.48 6.52 0.52
N THR A 88 3.07 5.34 0.98
CA THR A 88 1.76 4.76 0.70
C THR A 88 1.00 4.65 2.01
N ILE A 89 -0.17 5.26 2.08
CA ILE A 89 -0.99 5.29 3.29
C ILE A 89 -2.29 4.52 3.03
N THR A 90 -2.47 3.42 3.75
CA THR A 90 -3.69 2.62 3.72
C THR A 90 -4.41 2.79 5.06
N PRO A 91 -5.67 2.29 5.20
CA PRO A 91 -6.37 2.40 6.48
C PRO A 91 -5.67 1.70 7.65
N GLN A 92 -4.79 0.73 7.39
CA GLN A 92 -4.13 -0.02 8.44
C GLN A 92 -2.65 0.30 8.59
N ASN A 93 -1.98 0.64 7.49
CA ASN A 93 -0.52 0.73 7.46
C ASN A 93 -0.03 1.98 6.74
N ILE A 94 1.22 2.33 7.02
CA ILE A 94 1.95 3.35 6.28
C ILE A 94 3.25 2.69 5.80
N ALA A 95 3.49 2.74 4.50
CA ALA A 95 4.74 2.29 3.90
C ALA A 95 5.57 3.50 3.50
N ILE A 96 6.78 3.60 4.02
CA ILE A 96 7.73 4.66 3.66
C ILE A 96 8.96 3.98 3.08
N GLY A 97 9.20 4.17 1.79
CA GLY A 97 10.21 3.41 1.08
C GLY A 97 9.93 1.91 1.20
N CYS A 98 10.87 1.15 1.73
CA CYS A 98 10.71 -0.28 1.94
C CYS A 98 10.21 -0.65 3.35
N ARG A 99 9.92 0.34 4.20
CA ARG A 99 9.47 0.13 5.57
C ARG A 99 7.95 0.22 5.65
N CYS A 100 7.31 -0.80 6.18
CA CYS A 100 5.86 -0.83 6.34
C CYS A 100 5.51 -1.18 7.78
N HIS A 101 4.79 -0.30 8.44
CA HIS A 101 4.35 -0.49 9.81
C HIS A 101 2.92 0.03 9.95
N SER A 102 2.24 -0.38 11.01
CA SER A 102 0.90 0.13 11.31
C SER A 102 0.96 1.61 11.67
N HIS A 103 -0.21 2.27 11.64
CA HIS A 103 -0.31 3.67 12.06
C HIS A 103 0.19 3.85 13.49
N GLU A 104 -0.20 2.94 14.38
CA GLU A 104 0.18 3.00 15.79
C GLU A 104 1.68 2.83 15.98
N GLU A 105 2.30 1.93 15.23
CA GLU A 105 3.74 1.72 15.31
C GLU A 105 4.51 2.98 14.91
N TRP A 106 4.09 3.64 13.81
CA TRP A 106 4.73 4.88 13.39
C TRP A 106 4.59 5.99 14.43
N GLU A 107 3.44 6.07 15.11
CA GLU A 107 3.22 7.05 16.17
C GLU A 107 4.09 6.78 17.39
N ARG A 108 4.41 5.54 17.66
CA ARG A 108 5.20 5.13 18.83
C ARG A 108 6.70 5.14 18.61
N PHE A 109 7.16 5.17 17.38
CA PHE A 109 8.59 5.18 17.12
C PHE A 109 9.25 6.40 17.77
N THR A 110 10.33 6.13 18.50
CA THR A 110 11.15 7.20 19.07
C THR A 110 12.09 7.75 17.99
N ASP A 111 12.64 8.93 18.24
CA ASP A 111 13.61 9.53 17.36
C ASP A 111 14.81 8.61 17.13
N GLU A 112 15.24 7.89 18.17
CA GLU A 112 16.34 6.94 18.06
C GLU A 112 15.99 5.77 17.14
N GLU A 113 14.76 5.23 17.25
CA GLU A 113 14.32 4.13 16.41
C GLU A 113 14.24 4.56 14.94
N ILE A 114 13.72 5.75 14.67
CA ILE A 114 13.66 6.29 13.32
C ILE A 114 15.07 6.52 12.78
N SER A 115 15.97 7.08 13.58
CA SER A 115 17.35 7.35 13.17
C SER A 115 18.12 6.09 12.76
N LYS A 116 17.77 4.96 13.34
CA LYS A 116 18.40 3.68 13.01
C LYS A 116 17.97 3.11 11.67
N MET A 117 16.86 3.57 11.13
CA MET A 117 16.35 3.07 9.85
C MET A 117 17.22 3.55 8.68
N ASP A 118 17.62 4.82 8.72
CA ASP A 118 18.47 5.42 7.70
C ASP A 118 19.03 6.74 8.27
N SER A 119 20.17 7.19 7.78
CA SER A 119 20.81 8.42 8.27
C SER A 119 19.95 9.67 8.07
N CYS A 120 19.05 9.67 7.10
CA CYS A 120 18.17 10.80 6.80
C CYS A 120 16.73 10.56 7.23
N ALA A 121 16.44 9.41 7.86
CA ALA A 121 15.07 9.04 8.21
C ALA A 121 14.44 9.99 9.23
N LEU A 122 15.19 10.39 10.24
CA LEU A 122 14.64 11.28 11.27
C LEU A 122 14.29 12.66 10.71
N GLU A 123 15.14 13.21 9.85
CA GLU A 123 14.89 14.50 9.20
C GLU A 123 13.63 14.42 8.32
N PHE A 124 13.52 13.37 7.52
CA PHE A 124 12.35 13.11 6.69
C PHE A 124 11.09 12.98 7.54
N TRP A 125 11.15 12.18 8.61
CA TRP A 125 10.01 11.94 9.49
C TRP A 125 9.54 13.23 10.17
N ASN A 126 10.47 14.02 10.69
CA ASN A 126 10.13 15.28 11.32
C ASN A 126 9.49 16.27 10.35
N GLU A 127 9.93 16.28 9.10
CA GLU A 127 9.39 17.17 8.08
C GLU A 127 7.99 16.75 7.63
N TRP A 128 7.77 15.45 7.42
CA TRP A 128 6.55 14.94 6.80
C TRP A 128 5.55 14.30 7.78
N ARG A 129 5.97 14.06 8.99
CA ARG A 129 5.16 13.37 10.02
C ARG A 129 3.75 13.93 10.16
N GLY A 130 3.61 15.23 10.30
CA GLY A 130 2.31 15.87 10.47
C GLY A 130 1.35 15.57 9.33
N LEU A 131 1.82 15.71 8.09
CA LEU A 131 1.03 15.41 6.91
C LEU A 131 0.70 13.92 6.82
N ILE A 132 1.70 13.06 7.00
CA ILE A 132 1.53 11.61 6.89
C ILE A 132 0.48 11.12 7.91
N LEU A 133 0.60 11.53 9.16
CA LEU A 133 -0.35 11.11 10.20
C LEU A 133 -1.74 11.69 9.98
N SER A 134 -1.85 12.90 9.46
CA SER A 134 -3.14 13.49 9.09
C SER A 134 -3.82 12.68 7.99
N LEU A 135 -3.08 12.27 6.97
CA LEU A 135 -3.61 11.45 5.89
C LEU A 135 -3.97 10.05 6.37
N ALA A 136 -3.22 9.50 7.33
CA ALA A 136 -3.54 8.22 7.93
C ALA A 136 -4.89 8.26 8.67
N ILE A 137 -5.14 9.34 9.41
CA ILE A 137 -6.43 9.55 10.07
C ILE A 137 -7.55 9.64 9.04
N LYS A 138 -7.32 10.36 7.96
CA LYS A 138 -8.29 10.50 6.87
C LYS A 138 -8.62 9.16 6.23
N GLN A 139 -7.60 8.33 5.96
CA GLN A 139 -7.79 6.97 5.41
C GLN A 139 -8.66 6.13 6.34
N ARG A 140 -8.39 6.16 7.64
CA ARG A 140 -9.20 5.40 8.61
C ARG A 140 -10.64 5.88 8.63
N SER A 141 -10.87 7.18 8.51
CA SER A 141 -12.23 7.72 8.52
C SER A 141 -13.02 7.39 7.26
N LEU A 142 -12.34 7.21 6.13
CA LEU A 142 -12.97 6.88 4.85
C LEU A 142 -13.21 5.38 4.69
N ALA A 143 -12.48 4.54 5.42
CA ALA A 143 -12.61 3.10 5.30
C ALA A 143 -13.96 2.62 5.83
N PRO A 144 -14.57 1.60 5.19
CA PRO A 144 -15.79 1.00 5.75
C PRO A 144 -15.51 0.42 7.12
N LYS A 145 -16.47 0.58 8.03
CA LYS A 145 -16.36 -0.02 9.36
C LYS A 145 -16.52 -1.53 9.23
N GLU A 146 -15.55 -2.27 9.73
CA GLU A 146 -15.66 -3.71 9.82
C GLU A 146 -16.49 -4.06 11.03
N LYS A 147 -17.36 -5.01 10.85
CA LYS A 147 -18.19 -5.52 11.94
C LYS A 147 -17.50 -6.68 12.64
#